data_9445e38b31898525cd398040a1f18d68
#
_entry.id   9445e38b31898525cd398040a1f18d68
#
_cell.length_a   1.000
_cell.length_b   1.000
_cell.length_c   1.000
_cell.angle_alpha   90.00
_cell.angle_beta   90.00
_cell.angle_gamma   90.00
#
_symmetry.space_group_name_H-M   'P 1'
#
loop_
_entity.id
_entity.type
_entity.pdbx_description
1 polymer ?
#
loop_
_entity_poly.entity_id
_entity_poly.type
_entity_poly.pdbx_seq_one_letter_code
_entity_poly.pdbx_strand_id
1 'polypeptide(L)'
;MAHADVRNAFTAAWVMQVSFDPLLLALSINPHHSSYGLLKDGRAFSVNVLKKGQLALAAHYGRPAGPDNKLALMEWTTGRIGVPLLLESLAWFECRVVGEHPAGDHVLVLGKVIDGKLLDSKAEPMAYRETGGMDGASALFPAVFGD
;
A
#
# COMPACT_ATOMS: atom_id res chain seq x y z
N MET A 1 -0.77 -2.06 7.03
CA MET A 1 -1.75 -1.51 7.98
C MET A 1 -1.98 -2.48 9.13
N ALA A 2 -2.42 -1.97 10.27
CA ALA A 2 -2.57 -2.76 11.50
C ALA A 2 -3.72 -2.21 12.36
N HIS A 3 -4.38 -3.13 13.08
CA HIS A 3 -5.33 -2.83 14.16
C HIS A 3 -5.26 -3.93 15.19
N ALA A 4 -5.13 -3.59 16.47
CA ALA A 4 -4.84 -4.53 17.56
C ALA A 4 -3.63 -5.44 17.18
N ASP A 5 -3.80 -6.76 17.23
CA ASP A 5 -2.76 -7.73 16.89
C ASP A 5 -2.81 -8.19 15.42
N VAL A 6 -3.79 -7.70 14.64
CA VAL A 6 -3.94 -8.06 13.22
C VAL A 6 -3.16 -7.10 12.34
N ARG A 7 -2.37 -7.66 11.43
CA ARG A 7 -1.61 -6.92 10.43
C ARG A 7 -1.86 -7.52 9.05
N ASN A 8 -1.93 -6.66 8.05
CA ASN A 8 -2.06 -7.08 6.65
C ASN A 8 -1.30 -6.13 5.74
N ALA A 9 -0.96 -6.62 4.55
CA ALA A 9 -0.38 -5.86 3.47
C ALA A 9 -1.07 -6.20 2.14
N PHE A 10 -1.04 -5.26 1.21
CA PHE A 10 -1.48 -5.47 -0.17
C PHE A 10 -0.66 -4.61 -1.11
N THR A 11 -0.56 -5.03 -2.36
CA THR A 11 0.08 -4.23 -3.41
C THR A 11 -0.86 -3.12 -3.83
N ALA A 12 -0.38 -1.90 -3.73
CA ALA A 12 -1.10 -0.70 -4.15
C ALA A 12 -0.33 0.03 -5.25
N ALA A 13 -1.02 0.37 -6.35
CA ALA A 13 -0.50 1.21 -7.41
C ALA A 13 -0.92 2.68 -7.25
N TRP A 14 -2.04 2.93 -6.59
CA TRP A 14 -2.63 4.27 -6.46
C TRP A 14 -2.25 4.90 -5.13
N VAL A 15 -0.98 5.24 -5.02
CA VAL A 15 -0.39 5.97 -3.89
C VAL A 15 0.40 7.15 -4.45
N MET A 16 0.16 8.35 -3.93
CA MET A 16 0.90 9.53 -4.36
C MET A 16 1.08 10.54 -3.23
N GLN A 17 2.13 11.36 -3.34
CA GLN A 17 2.27 12.54 -2.49
C GLN A 17 1.28 13.63 -2.93
N VAL A 18 0.60 14.26 -1.97
CA VAL A 18 -0.40 15.30 -2.22
C VAL A 18 -0.14 16.60 -1.47
N SER A 19 0.82 16.64 -0.54
CA SER A 19 1.22 17.83 0.19
C SER A 19 2.66 17.73 0.67
N PHE A 20 3.35 18.87 0.79
CA PHE A 20 4.69 18.95 1.37
C PHE A 20 4.67 19.33 2.85
N ASP A 21 3.79 20.24 3.24
CA ASP A 21 3.65 20.68 4.64
C ASP A 21 2.17 20.80 5.02
N PRO A 22 1.64 19.91 5.86
CA PRO A 22 2.31 18.67 6.30
C PRO A 22 2.55 17.70 5.15
N LEU A 23 3.56 16.84 5.25
CA LEU A 23 3.80 15.80 4.26
C LEU A 23 2.65 14.79 4.29
N LEU A 24 1.87 14.74 3.20
CA LEU A 24 0.72 13.85 3.05
C LEU A 24 0.91 12.92 1.86
N LEU A 25 0.55 11.65 2.08
CA LEU A 25 0.34 10.67 1.03
C LEU A 25 -1.16 10.37 0.89
N ALA A 26 -1.64 10.27 -0.35
CA ALA A 26 -2.96 9.75 -0.65
C ALA A 26 -2.85 8.29 -1.08
N LEU A 27 -3.71 7.44 -0.52
CA LEU A 27 -3.93 6.06 -0.92
C LEU A 27 -5.37 5.92 -1.41
N SER A 28 -5.56 5.44 -2.65
CA SER A 28 -6.87 5.05 -3.14
C SER A 28 -7.10 3.57 -2.86
N ILE A 29 -8.19 3.24 -2.17
CA ILE A 29 -8.53 1.87 -1.79
C ILE A 29 -10.01 1.60 -2.01
N ASN A 30 -10.34 0.42 -2.56
CA ASN A 30 -11.72 -0.02 -2.66
C ASN A 30 -12.24 -0.36 -1.25
N PRO A 31 -13.43 0.16 -0.81
CA PRO A 31 -13.97 -0.09 0.51
C PRO A 31 -14.34 -1.56 0.77
N HIS A 32 -14.50 -2.38 -0.30
CA HIS A 32 -14.69 -3.82 -0.17
C HIS A 32 -13.38 -4.61 -0.03
N HIS A 33 -12.22 -3.94 -0.14
CA HIS A 33 -10.93 -4.59 0.07
C HIS A 33 -10.78 -5.03 1.53
N SER A 34 -10.33 -6.27 1.76
CA SER A 34 -10.20 -6.86 3.11
C SER A 34 -9.34 -6.02 4.08
N SER A 35 -8.38 -5.26 3.56
CA SER A 35 -7.52 -4.39 4.37
C SER A 35 -8.16 -3.06 4.75
N TYR A 36 -9.27 -2.66 4.13
CA TYR A 36 -9.89 -1.35 4.41
C TYR A 36 -10.42 -1.28 5.84
N GLY A 37 -11.03 -2.37 6.35
CA GLY A 37 -11.45 -2.44 7.76
C GLY A 37 -10.31 -2.18 8.73
N LEU A 38 -9.16 -2.85 8.53
CA LEU A 38 -7.97 -2.65 9.36
C LEU A 38 -7.45 -1.20 9.30
N LEU A 39 -7.48 -0.60 8.12
CA LEU A 39 -7.07 0.79 7.93
C LEU A 39 -8.01 1.74 8.65
N LYS A 40 -9.32 1.53 8.52
CA LYS A 40 -10.36 2.36 9.13
C LYS A 40 -10.30 2.32 10.66
N ASP A 41 -10.16 1.12 11.22
CA ASP A 41 -10.15 0.91 12.67
C ASP A 41 -8.80 1.31 13.29
N GLY A 42 -7.70 0.96 12.64
CA GLY A 42 -6.34 1.25 13.10
C GLY A 42 -5.88 2.68 12.87
N ARG A 43 -6.50 3.42 11.96
CA ARG A 43 -6.15 4.81 11.62
C ARG A 43 -4.66 4.99 11.29
N ALA A 44 -4.02 3.92 10.79
CA ALA A 44 -2.60 3.89 10.50
C ALA A 44 -2.27 2.93 9.36
N PHE A 45 -1.29 3.30 8.54
CA PHE A 45 -0.74 2.43 7.51
C PHE A 45 0.73 2.75 7.26
N SER A 46 1.45 1.80 6.68
CA SER A 46 2.77 2.03 6.11
C SER A 46 2.71 1.91 4.59
N VAL A 47 3.53 2.70 3.92
CA VAL A 47 3.86 2.53 2.51
C VAL A 47 5.27 1.95 2.44
N ASN A 48 5.42 0.77 1.86
CA ASN A 48 6.70 0.10 1.65
C ASN A 48 6.96 0.12 0.14
N VAL A 49 7.95 0.88 -0.29
CA VAL A 49 8.28 1.05 -1.72
C VAL A 49 9.09 -0.15 -2.18
N LEU A 50 8.56 -0.90 -3.14
CA LEU A 50 9.25 -2.06 -3.69
C LEU A 50 10.42 -1.62 -4.59
N LYS A 51 11.47 -2.44 -4.61
CA LYS A 51 12.59 -2.30 -5.53
C LYS A 51 12.24 -2.87 -6.90
N LYS A 52 12.84 -2.33 -7.93
CA LYS A 52 12.82 -2.91 -9.28
C LYS A 52 13.16 -4.40 -9.22
N GLY A 53 12.39 -5.21 -9.92
CA GLY A 53 12.54 -6.67 -9.95
C GLY A 53 11.85 -7.44 -8.81
N GLN A 54 11.24 -6.79 -7.82
CA GLN A 54 10.46 -7.47 -6.76
C GLN A 54 9.04 -7.86 -7.23
N LEU A 55 8.90 -8.29 -8.49
CA LEU A 55 7.61 -8.64 -9.10
C LEU A 55 6.90 -9.78 -8.37
N ALA A 56 7.64 -10.81 -7.94
CA ALA A 56 7.07 -11.92 -7.18
C ALA A 56 6.44 -11.46 -5.86
N LEU A 57 7.04 -10.46 -5.22
CA LEU A 57 6.54 -9.87 -4.00
C LEU A 57 5.28 -9.02 -4.25
N ALA A 58 5.29 -8.21 -5.32
CA ALA A 58 4.11 -7.46 -5.75
C ALA A 58 2.94 -8.41 -6.06
N ALA A 59 3.20 -9.52 -6.77
CA ALA A 59 2.20 -10.54 -7.06
C ALA A 59 1.65 -11.21 -5.80
N HIS A 60 2.52 -11.53 -4.83
CA HIS A 60 2.12 -12.15 -3.56
C HIS A 60 1.16 -11.25 -2.78
N TYR A 61 1.53 -9.99 -2.57
CA TYR A 61 0.68 -9.04 -1.85
C TYR A 61 -0.56 -8.60 -2.65
N GLY A 62 -0.54 -8.71 -3.98
CA GLY A 62 -1.68 -8.44 -4.86
C GLY A 62 -2.80 -9.47 -4.78
N ARG A 63 -2.54 -10.67 -4.25
CA ARG A 63 -3.56 -11.72 -4.11
C ARG A 63 -4.64 -11.33 -3.10
N PRO A 64 -5.87 -11.88 -3.22
CA PRO A 64 -6.88 -11.75 -2.18
C PRO A 64 -6.37 -12.23 -0.82
N ALA A 65 -6.94 -11.72 0.27
CA ALA A 65 -6.65 -12.23 1.60
C ALA A 65 -7.09 -13.71 1.69
N GLY A 66 -6.18 -14.55 2.16
CA GLY A 66 -6.41 -15.96 2.42
C GLY A 66 -6.17 -16.27 3.91
N PRO A 67 -6.25 -17.54 4.29
CA PRO A 67 -5.95 -17.97 5.66
C PRO A 67 -4.48 -17.76 6.04
N ASP A 68 -3.60 -17.66 5.04
CA ASP A 68 -2.17 -17.52 5.23
C ASP A 68 -1.80 -16.08 5.60
N ASN A 69 -0.83 -15.97 6.50
CA ASN A 69 -0.24 -14.67 6.85
C ASN A 69 0.59 -14.14 5.67
N LYS A 70 0.06 -13.16 4.94
CA LYS A 70 0.76 -12.55 3.81
C LYS A 70 2.14 -11.97 4.18
N LEU A 71 2.35 -11.57 5.42
CA LEU A 71 3.62 -11.01 5.89
C LEU A 71 4.70 -12.09 6.13
N ALA A 72 4.35 -13.38 6.07
CA ALA A 72 5.31 -14.47 6.29
C ALA A 72 6.35 -14.60 5.15
N LEU A 73 6.13 -13.99 3.98
CA LEU A 73 7.03 -14.12 2.83
C LEU A 73 8.31 -13.27 2.94
N MET A 74 8.28 -12.21 3.72
CA MET A 74 9.41 -11.30 3.91
C MET A 74 9.68 -11.01 5.37
N GLU A 75 10.93 -10.68 5.68
CA GLU A 75 11.27 -10.10 6.97
C GLU A 75 10.67 -8.70 7.10
N TRP A 76 10.02 -8.48 8.22
CA TRP A 76 9.42 -7.20 8.58
C TRP A 76 9.59 -6.91 10.05
N THR A 77 9.46 -5.66 10.41
CA THR A 77 9.44 -5.20 11.80
C THR A 77 8.20 -4.36 12.07
N THR A 78 7.88 -4.16 13.32
CA THR A 78 6.79 -3.27 13.73
C THR A 78 7.30 -1.84 13.82
N GLY A 79 6.66 -0.94 13.10
CA GLY A 79 6.94 0.49 13.20
C GLY A 79 6.46 1.13 14.49
N ARG A 80 6.75 2.42 14.67
CA ARG A 80 6.41 3.20 15.90
C ARG A 80 4.90 3.26 16.17
N ILE A 81 4.07 3.14 15.15
CA ILE A 81 2.60 3.16 15.25
C ILE A 81 1.97 1.78 15.01
N GLY A 82 2.76 0.73 15.13
CA GLY A 82 2.26 -0.65 15.07
C GLY A 82 2.12 -1.25 13.67
N VAL A 83 2.40 -0.48 12.61
CA VAL A 83 2.28 -0.94 11.22
C VAL A 83 3.49 -1.77 10.78
N PRO A 84 3.33 -2.72 9.83
CA PRO A 84 4.45 -3.53 9.34
C PRO A 84 5.36 -2.73 8.42
N LEU A 85 6.67 -2.82 8.65
CA LEU A 85 7.73 -2.23 7.83
C LEU A 85 8.58 -3.35 7.23
N LEU A 86 8.59 -3.47 5.91
CA LEU A 86 9.33 -4.50 5.18
C LEU A 86 10.81 -4.14 5.12
N LEU A 87 11.68 -5.04 5.60
CA LEU A 87 13.11 -4.76 5.74
C LEU A 87 13.87 -4.76 4.42
N GLU A 88 13.37 -5.46 3.40
CA GLU A 88 13.98 -5.52 2.07
C GLU A 88 13.36 -4.54 1.05
N SER A 89 12.44 -3.68 1.46
CA SER A 89 11.91 -2.62 0.60
C SER A 89 13.00 -1.59 0.26
N LEU A 90 12.75 -0.74 -0.73
CA LEU A 90 13.62 0.40 -1.05
C LEU A 90 13.55 1.45 0.05
N ALA A 91 12.35 1.75 0.49
CA ALA A 91 12.03 2.73 1.51
C ALA A 91 10.70 2.39 2.18
N TRP A 92 10.45 2.96 3.34
CA TRP A 92 9.14 2.90 3.96
C TRP A 92 8.75 4.25 4.59
N PHE A 93 7.45 4.46 4.70
CA PHE A 93 6.82 5.60 5.36
C PHE A 93 5.74 5.11 6.32
N GLU A 94 5.72 5.64 7.53
CA GLU A 94 4.62 5.43 8.50
C GLU A 94 3.65 6.60 8.43
N CYS A 95 2.37 6.30 8.29
CA CYS A 95 1.32 7.29 8.07
C CYS A 95 0.19 7.15 9.08
N ARG A 96 -0.22 8.26 9.71
CA ARG A 96 -1.49 8.36 10.44
C ARG A 96 -2.58 8.90 9.51
N VAL A 97 -3.72 8.26 9.51
CA VAL A 97 -4.88 8.71 8.74
C VAL A 97 -5.41 10.02 9.30
N VAL A 98 -5.47 11.03 8.46
CA VAL A 98 -5.95 12.38 8.80
C VAL A 98 -7.24 12.74 8.05
N GLY A 99 -7.62 11.99 7.02
CA GLY A 99 -8.84 12.19 6.26
C GLY A 99 -9.21 10.99 5.41
N GLU A 100 -10.49 10.86 5.10
CA GLU A 100 -11.04 9.89 4.17
C GLU A 100 -12.11 10.59 3.32
N HIS A 101 -12.07 10.41 2.00
CA HIS A 101 -12.96 11.07 1.06
C HIS A 101 -13.47 10.06 0.03
N PRO A 102 -14.79 9.93 -0.14
CA PRO A 102 -15.35 9.12 -1.22
C PRO A 102 -14.84 9.58 -2.60
N ALA A 103 -14.48 8.65 -3.45
CA ALA A 103 -13.97 8.89 -4.81
C ALA A 103 -14.49 7.80 -5.76
N GLY A 104 -15.76 7.90 -6.17
CA GLY A 104 -16.42 6.89 -6.99
C GLY A 104 -16.59 5.57 -6.23
N ASP A 105 -16.06 4.48 -6.78
CA ASP A 105 -16.06 3.15 -6.19
C ASP A 105 -14.89 2.92 -5.19
N HIS A 106 -14.08 3.96 -4.97
CA HIS A 106 -12.94 3.94 -4.05
C HIS A 106 -13.10 5.01 -2.95
N VAL A 107 -12.20 4.92 -1.97
CA VAL A 107 -12.00 5.94 -0.94
C VAL A 107 -10.56 6.45 -1.03
N LEU A 108 -10.39 7.76 -1.08
CA LEU A 108 -9.10 8.40 -0.90
C LEU A 108 -8.82 8.56 0.58
N VAL A 109 -7.80 7.89 1.05
CA VAL A 109 -7.32 7.97 2.42
C VAL A 109 -6.09 8.85 2.47
N LEU A 110 -6.16 9.94 3.24
CA LEU A 110 -5.04 10.85 3.45
C LEU A 110 -4.26 10.44 4.69
N GLY A 111 -2.98 10.14 4.51
CA GLY A 111 -2.06 9.76 5.56
C GLY A 111 -1.00 10.85 5.77
N LYS A 112 -0.92 11.40 6.99
CA LYS A 112 0.20 12.26 7.39
C LYS A 112 1.41 11.37 7.67
N VAL A 113 2.49 11.60 6.93
CA VAL A 113 3.77 10.93 7.19
C VAL A 113 4.33 11.41 8.51
N ILE A 114 4.62 10.47 9.40
CA ILE A 114 5.16 10.74 10.74
C ILE A 114 6.58 10.20 10.92
N ASP A 115 6.98 9.24 10.08
CA ASP A 115 8.32 8.67 10.04
C ASP A 115 8.58 8.05 8.67
N GLY A 116 9.84 7.90 8.30
CA GLY A 116 10.23 7.28 7.05
C GLY A 116 11.73 7.00 6.98
N LYS A 117 12.11 6.01 6.18
CA LYS A 117 13.51 5.63 6.00
C LYS A 117 13.77 5.14 4.58
N LEU A 118 14.84 5.62 3.99
CA LEU A 118 15.43 5.06 2.77
C LEU A 118 16.36 3.92 3.20
N LEU A 119 16.06 2.68 2.77
CA LEU A 119 16.83 1.49 3.12
C LEU A 119 17.93 1.19 2.11
N ASP A 120 17.65 1.48 0.83
CA ASP A 120 18.58 1.21 -0.27
C ASP A 120 18.62 2.39 -1.25
N SER A 121 19.60 3.27 -1.08
CA SER A 121 19.77 4.46 -1.91
C SER A 121 20.30 4.18 -3.33
N LYS A 122 20.73 2.94 -3.62
CA LYS A 122 21.24 2.53 -4.93
C LYS A 122 20.21 1.79 -5.77
N ALA A 123 19.15 1.28 -5.14
CA ALA A 123 18.08 0.59 -5.85
C ALA A 123 17.15 1.57 -6.57
N GLU A 124 16.61 1.13 -7.70
CA GLU A 124 15.52 1.83 -8.38
C GLU A 124 14.16 1.36 -7.82
N PRO A 125 13.17 2.25 -7.69
CA PRO A 125 11.82 1.84 -7.32
C PRO A 125 11.19 1.00 -8.43
N MET A 126 10.35 0.04 -8.03
CA MET A 126 9.52 -0.72 -8.96
C MET A 126 8.49 0.19 -9.61
N ALA A 127 8.45 0.20 -10.94
CA ALA A 127 7.46 0.95 -11.69
C ALA A 127 6.20 0.10 -11.92
N TYR A 128 5.02 0.73 -11.89
CA TYR A 128 3.75 0.04 -12.16
C TYR A 128 3.74 -0.74 -13.48
N ARG A 129 4.37 -0.20 -14.53
CA ARG A 129 4.49 -0.89 -15.84
C ARG A 129 5.16 -2.26 -15.77
N GLU A 130 5.96 -2.54 -14.75
CA GLU A 130 6.62 -3.85 -14.57
C GLU A 130 5.60 -4.94 -14.17
N THR A 131 4.45 -4.56 -13.62
CA THR A 131 3.40 -5.51 -13.22
C THR A 131 2.62 -6.04 -14.41
N GLY A 132 2.69 -5.40 -15.59
CA GLY A 132 1.88 -5.75 -16.75
C GLY A 132 0.38 -5.70 -16.43
N GLY A 133 -0.36 -6.72 -16.83
CA GLY A 133 -1.79 -6.86 -16.51
C GLY A 133 -2.10 -7.66 -15.24
N MET A 134 -1.16 -7.74 -14.30
CA MET A 134 -1.25 -8.60 -13.12
C MET A 134 -2.44 -8.28 -12.20
N ASP A 135 -2.85 -7.02 -12.13
CA ASP A 135 -3.98 -6.56 -11.30
C ASP A 135 -5.34 -6.70 -11.99
N GLY A 136 -5.36 -7.04 -13.29
CA GLY A 136 -6.59 -7.13 -14.06
C GLY A 136 -7.33 -5.80 -14.25
N ALA A 137 -6.69 -4.66 -13.97
CA ALA A 137 -7.32 -3.35 -13.97
C ALA A 137 -7.93 -2.98 -15.32
N SER A 138 -7.36 -3.45 -16.44
CA SER A 138 -7.91 -3.21 -17.79
C SER A 138 -9.34 -3.72 -17.98
N ALA A 139 -9.72 -4.79 -17.27
CA ALA A 139 -11.06 -5.35 -17.32
C ALA A 139 -12.10 -4.56 -16.50
N LEU A 140 -11.65 -3.62 -15.67
CA LEU A 140 -12.51 -2.82 -14.80
C LEU A 140 -12.96 -1.50 -15.45
N PHE A 141 -12.34 -1.11 -16.56
CA PHE A 141 -12.74 0.09 -17.27
C PHE A 141 -14.12 -0.08 -17.94
N PRO A 142 -14.96 0.99 -17.94
CA PRO A 142 -16.22 0.97 -18.68
C PRO A 142 -16.00 0.61 -20.14
N ALA A 143 -16.91 -0.18 -20.71
CA ALA A 143 -16.84 -0.64 -22.14
C ALA A 143 -16.73 0.52 -23.15
N VAL A 144 -17.18 1.73 -22.77
CA VAL A 144 -17.07 2.93 -23.61
C VAL A 144 -15.63 3.39 -23.85
N PHE A 145 -14.67 2.88 -23.09
CA PHE A 145 -13.24 3.17 -23.23
C PHE A 145 -12.44 1.97 -23.72
N GLY A 146 -13.12 0.83 -23.94
CA GLY A 146 -12.49 -0.39 -24.45
C GLY A 146 -12.59 -0.41 -25.97
N ASP A 147 -11.44 -0.20 -26.63
CA ASP A 147 -11.04 -0.77 -27.92
C ASP A 147 -9.52 -0.86 -27.95
#